data_dbae037af4297a69335a0b186ca86892
#
_entry.id   dbae037af4297a69335a0b186ca86892
#
_cell.length_a   1.000
_cell.length_b   1.000
_cell.length_c   1.000
_cell.angle_alpha   90.00
_cell.angle_beta   90.00
_cell.angle_gamma   90.00
#
_symmetry.space_group_name_H-M   'P 1'
#
loop_
_entity.id
_entity.type
_entity.pdbx_description
1 polymer ?
#
loop_
_entity_poly.entity_id
_entity_poly.type
_entity_poly.pdbx_seq_one_letter_code
_entity_poly.pdbx_strand_id
1 'polypeptide(L)'
;MDMGINMKMSKKILAGALIFSACSVLSTVAQADNTITFNGVVSDTTCTATIDGGVTAIDMGTTSVADLKAYTFGAAKNFSSSLADCPTAEDGGNSIARVTFGGVSDTANSDYFKNQATDEPATGVAVALFDEAGKVMKNNEEGSDVDISSGAATIPFTVKMVKSGDTDPTKGTVQTTVTYNVTYY
;
A
#
# COMPACT_ATOMS: atom_id res chain seq x y z
N MET A 1 -23.25 54.23 -53.97
CA MET A 1 -24.62 53.82 -54.47
C MET A 1 -25.43 53.61 -53.22
N ASP A 2 -25.90 54.68 -52.75
CA ASP A 2 -27.25 55.22 -52.59
C ASP A 2 -28.41 54.27 -52.85
N MET A 3 -29.23 54.18 -51.84
CA MET A 3 -30.71 54.23 -51.85
C MET A 3 -31.17 53.77 -50.46
N GLY A 4 -31.58 54.52 -49.54
CA GLY A 4 -32.43 55.66 -49.43
C GLY A 4 -33.93 55.37 -49.79
N ILE A 5 -34.76 54.92 -48.80
CA ILE A 5 -36.19 55.14 -48.88
C ILE A 5 -36.79 55.34 -47.49
N ASN A 6 -37.15 56.51 -47.28
CA ASN A 6 -38.12 57.27 -46.55
C ASN A 6 -39.41 56.53 -46.09
N MET A 7 -39.69 56.66 -44.82
CA MET A 7 -40.78 57.44 -44.22
C MET A 7 -42.24 57.09 -44.58
N LYS A 8 -43.01 56.75 -43.58
CA LYS A 8 -44.24 57.52 -43.28
C LYS A 8 -44.71 57.26 -41.85
N MET A 9 -44.72 58.33 -41.08
CA MET A 9 -45.44 58.44 -39.81
C MET A 9 -46.94 58.40 -40.10
N SER A 10 -47.75 57.73 -39.30
CA SER A 10 -49.13 58.00 -39.05
C SER A 10 -49.47 57.88 -37.57
N LYS A 11 -49.81 59.02 -36.99
CA LYS A 11 -50.34 59.16 -35.63
C LYS A 11 -51.81 58.69 -35.60
N LYS A 12 -52.22 57.93 -34.59
CA LYS A 12 -53.50 58.02 -33.85
C LYS A 12 -53.48 57.00 -32.69
N ILE A 13 -53.35 57.44 -31.48
CA ILE A 13 -54.34 57.72 -30.40
C ILE A 13 -54.83 56.48 -29.65
N LEU A 14 -54.49 56.51 -28.33
CA LEU A 14 -55.17 56.05 -27.10
C LEU A 14 -55.72 54.62 -27.04
N ALA A 15 -55.25 53.87 -26.10
CA ALA A 15 -55.99 53.43 -24.91
C ALA A 15 -55.15 52.58 -24.06
N GLY A 16 -55.13 52.80 -22.74
CA GLY A 16 -54.30 52.14 -21.74
C GLY A 16 -54.71 50.69 -21.55
N ALA A 17 -53.69 49.87 -21.31
CA ALA A 17 -53.79 48.64 -20.57
C ALA A 17 -52.47 48.42 -19.85
N LEU A 18 -52.54 48.61 -18.56
CA LEU A 18 -51.50 48.18 -17.63
C LEU A 18 -51.39 46.65 -17.71
N ILE A 19 -50.42 46.15 -18.46
CA ILE A 19 -50.06 44.74 -18.39
C ILE A 19 -48.86 44.63 -17.45
N PHE A 20 -49.14 44.16 -16.23
CA PHE A 20 -48.11 43.64 -15.31
C PHE A 20 -47.40 42.48 -16.03
N SER A 21 -46.25 42.74 -16.60
CA SER A 21 -45.36 41.70 -17.07
C SER A 21 -44.65 41.10 -15.83
N ALA A 22 -45.23 40.02 -15.33
CA ALA A 22 -44.54 39.16 -14.36
C ALA A 22 -43.35 38.55 -15.11
N CYS A 23 -42.15 39.10 -14.85
CA CYS A 23 -40.89 38.52 -15.25
C CYS A 23 -40.65 37.28 -14.39
N SER A 24 -41.12 36.11 -14.84
CA SER A 24 -40.76 34.83 -14.25
C SER A 24 -39.31 34.57 -14.62
N VAL A 25 -38.40 34.85 -13.67
CA VAL A 25 -37.01 34.37 -13.70
C VAL A 25 -37.05 32.84 -13.57
N LEU A 26 -36.98 32.16 -14.71
CA LEU A 26 -36.71 30.76 -14.78
C LEU A 26 -35.26 30.58 -14.27
N SER A 27 -35.13 30.28 -12.98
CA SER A 27 -33.86 29.83 -12.40
C SER A 27 -33.58 28.46 -12.98
N THR A 28 -32.74 28.41 -14.01
CA THR A 28 -32.15 27.15 -14.48
C THR A 28 -31.20 26.68 -13.39
N VAL A 29 -31.62 25.69 -12.59
CA VAL A 29 -30.73 24.93 -11.73
C VAL A 29 -29.76 24.19 -12.66
N ALA A 30 -28.53 24.69 -12.75
CA ALA A 30 -27.44 23.93 -13.35
C ALA A 30 -27.20 22.71 -12.48
N GLN A 31 -27.73 21.57 -12.89
CA GLN A 31 -27.29 20.28 -12.31
C GLN A 31 -25.86 20.05 -12.78
N ALA A 32 -24.93 20.13 -11.83
CA ALA A 32 -23.59 19.60 -12.04
C ALA A 32 -23.71 18.06 -12.01
N ASP A 33 -23.55 17.43 -13.18
CA ASP A 33 -23.37 15.98 -13.24
C ASP A 33 -22.05 15.61 -12.54
N ASN A 34 -22.17 15.24 -11.27
CA ASN A 34 -21.04 14.71 -10.51
C ASN A 34 -20.87 13.24 -10.90
N THR A 35 -20.08 12.98 -11.93
CA THR A 35 -19.69 11.64 -12.33
C THR A 35 -18.34 11.26 -11.72
N ILE A 36 -18.27 10.09 -11.10
CA ILE A 36 -17.03 9.46 -10.65
C ILE A 36 -16.81 8.24 -11.53
N THR A 37 -15.69 8.19 -12.21
CA THR A 37 -15.30 7.04 -13.03
C THR A 37 -14.35 6.15 -12.23
N PHE A 38 -14.72 4.88 -12.09
CA PHE A 38 -13.87 3.86 -11.51
C PHE A 38 -13.23 3.06 -12.65
N ASN A 39 -11.91 3.07 -12.72
CA ASN A 39 -11.15 2.27 -13.67
C ASN A 39 -10.40 1.19 -12.89
N GLY A 40 -10.43 -0.03 -13.41
CA GLY A 40 -9.71 -1.17 -12.86
C GLY A 40 -9.32 -2.10 -13.99
N VAL A 41 -8.20 -2.78 -13.84
CA VAL A 41 -7.76 -3.84 -14.74
C VAL A 41 -7.89 -5.16 -13.99
N VAL A 42 -8.50 -6.15 -14.64
CA VAL A 42 -8.47 -7.54 -14.17
C VAL A 42 -7.41 -8.23 -15.01
N SER A 43 -6.34 -8.68 -14.37
CA SER A 43 -5.26 -9.45 -15.02
C SER A 43 -5.33 -10.89 -14.57
N ASP A 44 -5.19 -11.81 -15.50
CA ASP A 44 -5.16 -13.26 -15.22
C ASP A 44 -3.80 -13.73 -14.72
N THR A 45 -2.77 -12.88 -14.78
CA THR A 45 -1.41 -13.24 -14.44
C THR A 45 -0.85 -12.34 -13.34
N THR A 46 -0.36 -12.98 -12.30
CA THR A 46 0.43 -12.36 -11.22
C THR A 46 1.85 -12.92 -11.28
N CYS A 47 2.82 -12.23 -10.69
CA CYS A 47 4.17 -12.77 -10.58
C CYS A 47 4.17 -14.09 -9.80
N THR A 48 5.09 -14.98 -10.14
CA THR A 48 5.47 -16.11 -9.28
C THR A 48 6.38 -15.59 -8.18
N ALA A 49 5.93 -15.64 -6.93
CA ALA A 49 6.68 -15.15 -5.78
C ALA A 49 7.27 -16.32 -4.98
N THR A 50 8.57 -16.29 -4.68
CA THR A 50 9.28 -17.29 -3.88
C THR A 50 10.20 -16.65 -2.86
N ILE A 51 10.37 -17.29 -1.69
CA ILE A 51 11.37 -16.91 -0.70
C ILE A 51 12.60 -17.80 -0.86
N ASP A 52 13.80 -17.19 -1.00
CA ASP A 52 15.10 -17.87 -1.14
C ASP A 52 15.03 -19.12 -2.06
N GLY A 53 14.35 -18.98 -3.22
CA GLY A 53 14.21 -20.08 -4.16
C GLY A 53 13.23 -21.19 -3.73
N GLY A 54 12.32 -20.89 -2.80
CA GLY A 54 11.23 -21.81 -2.40
C GLY A 54 11.44 -22.47 -1.03
N VAL A 55 12.36 -21.95 -0.19
CA VAL A 55 12.49 -22.44 1.20
C VAL A 55 11.27 -22.05 2.02
N THR A 56 10.89 -22.93 2.95
CA THR A 56 9.76 -22.74 3.86
C THR A 56 10.18 -22.36 5.29
N ALA A 57 11.49 -22.38 5.56
CA ALA A 57 12.06 -22.02 6.87
C ALA A 57 13.41 -21.34 6.70
N ILE A 58 13.62 -20.26 7.45
CA ILE A 58 14.89 -19.52 7.51
C ILE A 58 15.48 -19.75 8.89
N ASP A 59 16.66 -20.34 8.93
CA ASP A 59 17.42 -20.51 10.18
C ASP A 59 18.09 -19.18 10.56
N MET A 60 17.66 -18.61 11.68
CA MET A 60 18.22 -17.37 12.24
C MET A 60 19.54 -17.60 13.01
N GLY A 61 19.94 -18.86 13.20
CA GLY A 61 21.13 -19.22 13.96
C GLY A 61 20.96 -18.99 15.47
N THR A 62 22.07 -18.71 16.15
CA THR A 62 22.09 -18.51 17.60
C THR A 62 22.50 -17.07 17.94
N THR A 63 21.77 -16.45 18.87
CA THR A 63 22.10 -15.15 19.46
C THR A 63 22.27 -15.30 20.97
N SER A 64 23.28 -14.68 21.55
CA SER A 64 23.49 -14.76 22.99
C SER A 64 22.54 -13.82 23.74
N VAL A 65 22.13 -14.22 24.95
CA VAL A 65 21.36 -13.35 25.85
C VAL A 65 22.11 -12.05 26.15
N ALA A 66 23.45 -12.13 26.27
CA ALA A 66 24.27 -10.95 26.50
C ALA A 66 24.23 -9.96 25.35
N ASP A 67 24.24 -10.43 24.10
CA ASP A 67 24.16 -9.58 22.92
C ASP A 67 22.80 -8.89 22.84
N LEU A 68 21.68 -9.62 23.08
CA LEU A 68 20.36 -9.03 23.10
C LEU A 68 20.19 -7.97 24.20
N LYS A 69 20.83 -8.16 25.36
CA LYS A 69 20.84 -7.14 26.42
C LYS A 69 21.69 -5.93 26.07
N ALA A 70 22.84 -6.13 25.42
CA ALA A 70 23.77 -5.06 25.08
C ALA A 70 23.33 -4.24 23.84
N TYR A 71 22.82 -4.90 22.80
CA TYR A 71 22.60 -4.31 21.46
C TYR A 71 21.15 -4.30 21.01
N THR A 72 20.21 -4.82 21.79
CA THR A 72 18.78 -4.98 21.43
C THR A 72 18.53 -5.98 20.30
N PHE A 73 19.42 -6.07 19.32
CA PHE A 73 19.31 -6.91 18.12
C PHE A 73 20.37 -8.00 18.11
N GLY A 74 19.96 -9.20 17.77
CA GLY A 74 20.87 -10.31 17.50
C GLY A 74 21.51 -10.25 16.11
N ALA A 75 22.20 -11.33 15.76
CA ALA A 75 22.81 -11.47 14.44
C ALA A 75 21.77 -11.36 13.31
N ALA A 76 22.15 -10.69 12.24
CA ALA A 76 21.33 -10.54 11.05
C ALA A 76 21.38 -11.81 10.18
N LYS A 77 20.24 -12.28 9.72
CA LYS A 77 20.12 -13.28 8.68
C LYS A 77 19.42 -12.67 7.47
N ASN A 78 20.12 -12.62 6.35
CA ASN A 78 19.54 -12.12 5.10
C ASN A 78 18.76 -13.21 4.40
N PHE A 79 17.69 -12.81 3.73
CA PHE A 79 16.88 -13.61 2.83
C PHE A 79 16.30 -12.72 1.74
N SER A 80 15.69 -13.30 0.72
CA SER A 80 15.11 -12.53 -0.37
C SER A 80 13.75 -13.09 -0.82
N SER A 81 12.90 -12.21 -1.33
CA SER A 81 11.75 -12.59 -2.14
C SER A 81 12.11 -12.38 -3.61
N SER A 82 11.96 -13.42 -4.41
CA SER A 82 12.10 -13.35 -5.86
C SER A 82 10.73 -13.33 -6.49
N LEU A 83 10.49 -12.33 -7.33
CA LEU A 83 9.32 -12.20 -8.21
C LEU A 83 9.77 -12.54 -9.62
N ALA A 84 9.11 -13.48 -10.26
CA ALA A 84 9.39 -13.90 -11.63
C ALA A 84 8.09 -13.98 -12.43
N ASP A 85 8.21 -14.01 -13.75
CA ASP A 85 7.08 -14.11 -14.69
C ASP A 85 6.04 -13.00 -14.47
N CYS A 86 6.49 -11.83 -14.04
CA CYS A 86 5.60 -10.68 -13.86
C CYS A 86 5.10 -10.21 -15.23
N PRO A 87 3.79 -9.91 -15.38
CA PRO A 87 3.28 -9.28 -16.59
C PRO A 87 3.93 -7.91 -16.78
N THR A 88 4.45 -7.66 -17.96
CA THR A 88 5.06 -6.37 -18.30
C THR A 88 4.00 -5.31 -18.60
N ALA A 89 4.37 -4.04 -18.60
CA ALA A 89 3.46 -2.95 -18.94
C ALA A 89 2.91 -3.07 -20.38
N GLU A 90 3.67 -3.70 -21.29
CA GLU A 90 3.22 -3.98 -22.66
C GLU A 90 2.07 -5.00 -22.71
N ASP A 91 2.03 -5.90 -21.73
CA ASP A 91 0.96 -6.88 -21.57
C ASP A 91 -0.21 -6.35 -20.71
N GLY A 92 -0.21 -5.05 -20.38
CA GLY A 92 -1.19 -4.43 -19.48
C GLY A 92 -0.98 -4.79 -18.01
N GLY A 93 0.22 -5.24 -17.65
CA GLY A 93 0.61 -5.58 -16.28
C GLY A 93 0.94 -4.36 -15.42
N ASN A 94 1.06 -4.62 -14.14
CA ASN A 94 1.47 -3.62 -13.15
C ASN A 94 2.99 -3.42 -13.20
N SER A 95 3.44 -2.22 -12.82
CA SER A 95 4.87 -1.89 -12.82
C SER A 95 5.49 -1.86 -11.43
N ILE A 96 4.68 -1.93 -10.40
CA ILE A 96 5.10 -1.83 -9.00
C ILE A 96 4.51 -3.01 -8.20
N ALA A 97 5.34 -3.57 -7.33
CA ALA A 97 4.92 -4.52 -6.32
C ALA A 97 5.26 -4.02 -4.91
N ARG A 98 4.47 -4.40 -3.92
CA ARG A 98 4.76 -4.19 -2.49
C ARG A 98 4.61 -5.50 -1.75
N VAL A 99 5.52 -5.74 -0.81
CA VAL A 99 5.48 -6.91 0.06
C VAL A 99 4.93 -6.53 1.42
N THR A 100 4.01 -7.32 1.93
CA THR A 100 3.46 -7.20 3.29
C THR A 100 3.72 -8.50 4.03
N PHE A 101 4.24 -8.40 5.26
CA PHE A 101 4.37 -9.54 6.16
C PHE A 101 3.25 -9.51 7.19
N GLY A 102 2.54 -10.63 7.35
CA GLY A 102 1.47 -10.82 8.33
C GLY A 102 1.81 -11.93 9.31
N GLY A 103 1.48 -11.75 10.59
CA GLY A 103 1.72 -12.75 11.63
C GLY A 103 1.16 -12.31 12.98
N VAL A 104 1.57 -12.97 14.04
CA VAL A 104 1.19 -12.59 15.40
C VAL A 104 2.15 -11.52 15.90
N SER A 105 1.65 -10.32 16.21
CA SER A 105 2.45 -9.25 16.80
C SER A 105 2.94 -9.61 18.20
N ASP A 106 4.14 -9.15 18.54
CA ASP A 106 4.64 -9.22 19.91
C ASP A 106 3.86 -8.28 20.82
N THR A 107 3.62 -8.68 22.06
CA THR A 107 2.77 -7.93 23.00
C THR A 107 3.47 -6.73 23.62
N ALA A 108 4.79 -6.74 23.70
CA ALA A 108 5.58 -5.64 24.27
C ALA A 108 5.99 -4.63 23.19
N ASN A 109 6.11 -5.07 21.93
CA ASN A 109 6.37 -4.21 20.80
C ASN A 109 5.64 -4.73 19.56
N SER A 110 4.53 -4.10 19.19
CA SER A 110 3.68 -4.50 18.06
C SER A 110 4.35 -4.40 16.68
N ASP A 111 5.48 -3.72 16.57
CA ASP A 111 6.26 -3.65 15.33
C ASP A 111 7.02 -4.95 15.04
N TYR A 112 7.12 -5.85 16.02
CA TYR A 112 7.82 -7.13 15.93
C TYR A 112 6.86 -8.31 15.93
N PHE A 113 7.35 -9.46 15.49
CA PHE A 113 6.61 -10.72 15.48
C PHE A 113 6.90 -11.51 16.76
N LYS A 114 5.84 -12.01 17.37
CA LYS A 114 5.90 -12.76 18.63
C LYS A 114 6.72 -14.04 18.48
N ASN A 115 7.53 -14.35 19.48
CA ASN A 115 8.06 -15.70 19.65
C ASN A 115 6.93 -16.69 19.94
N GLN A 116 6.71 -17.64 19.05
CA GLN A 116 5.66 -18.66 19.09
C GLN A 116 6.21 -20.05 19.43
N ALA A 117 7.49 -20.18 19.80
CA ALA A 117 8.06 -21.45 20.21
C ALA A 117 7.28 -22.03 21.39
N THR A 118 7.02 -23.32 21.35
CA THR A 118 6.29 -24.06 22.40
C THR A 118 7.19 -24.93 23.27
N ASP A 119 8.38 -25.24 22.77
CA ASP A 119 9.38 -26.02 23.49
C ASP A 119 10.46 -25.10 24.03
N GLU A 120 10.58 -25.01 25.35
CA GLU A 120 11.53 -24.15 26.09
C GLU A 120 11.64 -22.73 25.46
N PRO A 121 10.54 -21.96 25.32
CA PRO A 121 10.59 -20.68 24.65
C PRO A 121 11.45 -19.65 25.38
N ALA A 122 12.26 -18.89 24.63
CA ALA A 122 12.90 -17.69 25.14
C ALA A 122 11.83 -16.64 25.47
N THR A 123 11.95 -15.99 26.65
CA THR A 123 11.11 -14.86 27.05
C THR A 123 11.83 -13.53 26.82
N GLY A 124 11.10 -12.42 26.64
CA GLY A 124 11.69 -11.11 26.35
C GLY A 124 12.38 -11.04 24.98
N VAL A 125 12.03 -11.95 24.06
CA VAL A 125 12.57 -12.04 22.70
C VAL A 125 11.44 -12.08 21.69
N ALA A 126 11.59 -11.31 20.63
CA ALA A 126 10.72 -11.28 19.47
C ALA A 126 11.55 -11.44 18.18
N VAL A 127 10.89 -11.41 17.03
CA VAL A 127 11.53 -11.45 15.72
C VAL A 127 11.18 -10.18 14.96
N ALA A 128 12.19 -9.50 14.42
CA ALA A 128 12.01 -8.32 13.58
C ALA A 128 12.45 -8.59 12.16
N LEU A 129 11.67 -8.10 11.20
CA LEU A 129 11.99 -8.09 9.78
C LEU A 129 12.36 -6.67 9.34
N PHE A 130 13.29 -6.57 8.43
CA PHE A 130 13.76 -5.29 7.89
C PHE A 130 13.84 -5.37 6.38
N ASP A 131 13.55 -4.27 5.72
CA ASP A 131 13.81 -4.09 4.29
C ASP A 131 15.30 -3.82 4.01
N GLU A 132 15.65 -3.64 2.74
CA GLU A 132 17.01 -3.34 2.30
C GLU A 132 17.57 -2.04 2.92
N ALA A 133 16.71 -1.04 3.15
CA ALA A 133 17.08 0.22 3.76
C ALA A 133 17.25 0.12 5.29
N GLY A 134 16.95 -1.04 5.88
CA GLY A 134 16.99 -1.25 7.33
C GLY A 134 15.76 -0.72 8.06
N LYS A 135 14.67 -0.41 7.35
CA LYS A 135 13.40 -0.03 7.95
C LYS A 135 12.68 -1.30 8.43
N VAL A 136 12.08 -1.23 9.62
CA VAL A 136 11.28 -2.33 10.17
C VAL A 136 10.05 -2.57 9.29
N MET A 137 9.87 -3.82 8.86
CA MET A 137 8.68 -4.32 8.20
C MET A 137 7.64 -4.70 9.27
N LYS A 138 6.75 -3.79 9.57
CA LYS A 138 5.73 -3.98 10.60
C LYS A 138 4.66 -4.96 10.16
N ASN A 139 4.00 -5.57 11.14
CA ASN A 139 2.94 -6.53 10.89
C ASN A 139 1.77 -5.90 10.11
N ASN A 140 1.41 -6.50 8.97
CA ASN A 140 0.34 -6.07 8.06
C ASN A 140 0.51 -4.64 7.48
N GLU A 141 1.73 -4.07 7.49
CA GLU A 141 2.05 -2.81 6.83
C GLU A 141 2.76 -3.09 5.50
N GLU A 142 2.36 -2.38 4.45
CA GLU A 142 3.01 -2.50 3.14
C GLU A 142 4.44 -1.96 3.18
N GLY A 143 5.32 -2.69 2.52
CA GLY A 143 6.71 -2.28 2.29
C GLY A 143 6.85 -1.19 1.24
N SER A 144 8.09 -0.93 0.87
CA SER A 144 8.43 0.04 -0.18
C SER A 144 8.03 -0.47 -1.57
N ASP A 145 7.89 0.47 -2.51
CA ASP A 145 7.66 0.18 -3.91
C ASP A 145 8.85 -0.57 -4.52
N VAL A 146 8.55 -1.61 -5.26
CA VAL A 146 9.52 -2.42 -6.01
C VAL A 146 9.15 -2.39 -7.48
N ASP A 147 10.08 -1.99 -8.33
CA ASP A 147 9.88 -1.97 -9.78
C ASP A 147 9.92 -3.40 -10.33
N ILE A 148 8.83 -3.80 -10.99
CA ILE A 148 8.66 -5.10 -11.67
C ILE A 148 8.44 -4.95 -13.17
N SER A 149 8.63 -3.75 -13.71
CA SER A 149 8.39 -3.45 -15.14
C SER A 149 9.23 -4.30 -16.10
N SER A 150 10.36 -4.84 -15.63
CA SER A 150 11.21 -5.76 -16.39
C SER A 150 10.73 -7.22 -16.40
N GLY A 151 9.61 -7.53 -15.76
CA GLY A 151 9.08 -8.89 -15.64
C GLY A 151 9.63 -9.70 -14.46
N ALA A 152 10.56 -9.16 -13.68
CA ALA A 152 11.14 -9.82 -12.52
C ALA A 152 11.71 -8.81 -11.50
N ALA A 153 11.79 -9.20 -10.23
CA ALA A 153 12.49 -8.45 -9.20
C ALA A 153 13.03 -9.39 -8.11
N THR A 154 14.08 -8.95 -7.41
CA THR A 154 14.56 -9.60 -6.19
C THR A 154 14.54 -8.56 -5.07
N ILE A 155 13.87 -8.88 -3.98
CA ILE A 155 13.63 -7.98 -2.86
C ILE A 155 14.38 -8.53 -1.65
N PRO A 156 15.49 -7.90 -1.23
CA PRO A 156 16.26 -8.35 -0.08
C PRO A 156 15.59 -7.94 1.22
N PHE A 157 15.64 -8.83 2.19
CA PHE A 157 15.17 -8.63 3.56
C PHE A 157 16.20 -9.13 4.57
N THR A 158 16.05 -8.68 5.78
CA THR A 158 16.85 -9.15 6.92
C THR A 158 15.92 -9.53 8.07
N VAL A 159 16.17 -10.68 8.68
CA VAL A 159 15.51 -11.10 9.92
C VAL A 159 16.49 -11.10 11.08
N LYS A 160 16.04 -10.66 12.27
CA LYS A 160 16.84 -10.66 13.50
C LYS A 160 15.98 -11.07 14.69
N MET A 161 16.57 -11.80 15.63
CA MET A 161 16.04 -11.88 16.99
C MET A 161 16.24 -10.54 17.67
N VAL A 162 15.27 -10.07 18.44
CA VAL A 162 15.31 -8.77 19.09
C VAL A 162 14.86 -8.88 20.54
N LYS A 163 15.43 -8.04 21.41
CA LYS A 163 14.87 -7.84 22.75
C LYS A 163 13.51 -7.19 22.62
N SER A 164 12.50 -7.77 23.26
CA SER A 164 11.14 -7.28 23.25
C SER A 164 10.80 -6.57 24.56
N GLY A 165 10.54 -5.28 24.48
CA GLY A 165 10.19 -4.45 25.64
C GLY A 165 11.27 -4.37 26.70
N ASP A 166 10.83 -4.20 27.95
CA ASP A 166 11.72 -4.03 29.11
C ASP A 166 12.12 -5.35 29.77
N THR A 167 11.45 -6.44 29.41
CA THR A 167 11.75 -7.76 29.97
C THR A 167 13.12 -8.25 29.52
N ASP A 168 13.93 -8.69 30.47
CA ASP A 168 15.23 -9.28 30.16
C ASP A 168 15.08 -10.56 29.34
N PRO A 169 15.84 -10.69 28.24
CA PRO A 169 15.87 -11.93 27.47
C PRO A 169 16.35 -13.13 28.31
N THR A 170 15.71 -14.27 28.10
CA THR A 170 16.15 -15.55 28.62
C THR A 170 16.69 -16.47 27.54
N LYS A 171 17.47 -17.49 27.92
CA LYS A 171 17.78 -18.57 27.00
C LYS A 171 16.51 -19.33 26.62
N GLY A 172 16.48 -19.91 25.44
CA GLY A 172 15.36 -20.72 24.96
C GLY A 172 15.25 -20.71 23.44
N THR A 173 14.22 -21.35 22.95
CA THR A 173 13.92 -21.43 21.52
C THR A 173 13.18 -20.19 21.04
N VAL A 174 13.46 -19.80 19.80
CA VAL A 174 12.76 -18.71 19.11
C VAL A 174 12.22 -19.24 17.78
N GLN A 175 10.93 -19.14 17.61
CA GLN A 175 10.24 -19.50 16.38
C GLN A 175 9.12 -18.51 16.12
N THR A 176 8.97 -18.07 14.88
CA THR A 176 7.79 -17.32 14.46
C THR A 176 7.33 -17.78 13.09
N THR A 177 6.05 -17.70 12.84
CA THR A 177 5.46 -17.96 11.53
C THR A 177 4.87 -16.67 11.01
N VAL A 178 5.30 -16.28 9.82
CA VAL A 178 4.76 -15.14 9.10
C VAL A 178 4.28 -15.59 7.73
N THR A 179 3.20 -14.97 7.25
CA THR A 179 2.78 -15.03 5.85
C THR A 179 3.33 -13.81 5.15
N TYR A 180 3.62 -13.92 3.86
CA TYR A 180 3.89 -12.75 3.05
C TYR A 180 2.90 -12.69 1.89
N ASN A 181 2.50 -11.48 1.57
CA ASN A 181 1.65 -11.17 0.43
C ASN A 181 2.34 -10.17 -0.46
N VAL A 182 2.11 -10.28 -1.76
CA VAL A 182 2.60 -9.31 -2.76
C VAL A 182 1.39 -8.66 -3.38
N THR A 183 1.32 -7.35 -3.32
CA THR A 183 0.27 -6.53 -3.95
C THR A 183 0.88 -5.81 -5.14
N TYR A 184 0.17 -5.76 -6.25
CA TYR A 184 0.64 -5.21 -7.52
C TYR A 184 -0.16 -3.95 -7.88
N TYR A 185 0.56 -2.92 -8.43
CA TYR A 185 0.02 -1.60 -8.79
C TYR A 185 0.47 -1.14 -10.17
#